data_f15ffea1c723d416b96c2171dd1a5f63
#
_entry.id   f15ffea1c723d416b96c2171dd1a5f63
#
_cell.length_a   1.000
_cell.length_b   1.000
_cell.length_c   1.000
_cell.angle_alpha   90.00
_cell.angle_beta   90.00
_cell.angle_gamma   90.00
#
_symmetry.space_group_name_H-M   'P 1'
#
loop_
_entity.id
_entity.type
_entity.pdbx_description
1 polymer ?
#
loop_
_entity_poly.entity_id
_entity_poly.type
_entity_poly.pdbx_seq_one_letter_code
_entity_poly.pdbx_strand_id
1 'polypeptide(L)'
;MTANATLPVRLWDRLLHWLLDARRASSGLALMRIGFGTMTVIILAMYLPNFSYSFGAGSRWGEALFRNSAANDYLWPLPALFSREDPDGLLLAKILVLMAVAVVYALGWRMRIVSPLFVVLWLGFAVTNPVILNTGHYQTFRIFLLFLLLADTSRRWSLDARRRARQGAEDPALGWGKWQLPRWVPVLANNVAVILIGYQLCVIYITSALWKLQGSTWVSGVAAYYPLQLEELTLFPALNHLAWQLTPAVYVASWLSVYGQLLFPLLLLTRWTRVVGLVLVTGMHASIGILLALPWFSLMMILGDMIFIRDRSWDQAIAWVRNRWGTSRRAAGSAAQSEDDRELVSVTPAPVAYSRE
;
A
#
# COMPACT_ATOMS: atom_id res chain seq x y z
N MET A 1 22.97 -17.91 -30.61
CA MET A 1 24.23 -18.46 -30.05
C MET A 1 24.04 -18.74 -28.57
N THR A 2 24.38 -19.92 -28.10
CA THR A 2 24.46 -20.53 -26.73
C THR A 2 23.43 -21.64 -26.46
N ALA A 3 23.36 -22.63 -27.36
CA ALA A 3 22.58 -23.85 -27.10
C ALA A 3 23.20 -24.77 -26.01
N ASN A 4 24.46 -24.54 -25.57
CA ASN A 4 25.22 -25.39 -24.66
C ASN A 4 25.51 -24.77 -23.29
N ALA A 5 24.84 -23.69 -22.87
CA ALA A 5 25.03 -23.12 -21.53
C ALA A 5 24.49 -24.07 -20.46
N THR A 6 25.26 -24.35 -19.41
CA THR A 6 24.87 -25.15 -18.25
C THR A 6 23.67 -24.51 -17.52
N LEU A 7 22.89 -25.29 -16.80
CA LEU A 7 21.70 -24.82 -16.08
C LEU A 7 21.98 -23.59 -15.18
N PRO A 8 23.07 -23.52 -14.39
CA PRO A 8 23.40 -22.36 -13.57
C PRO A 8 23.65 -21.10 -14.39
N VAL A 9 24.28 -21.19 -15.55
CA VAL A 9 24.54 -20.03 -16.43
C VAL A 9 23.22 -19.48 -16.98
N ARG A 10 22.29 -20.33 -17.40
CA ARG A 10 20.96 -19.91 -17.87
C ARG A 10 20.13 -19.26 -16.78
N LEU A 11 20.23 -19.72 -15.52
CA LEU A 11 19.54 -19.12 -14.39
C LEU A 11 20.15 -17.75 -14.06
N TRP A 12 21.48 -17.62 -14.10
CA TRP A 12 22.17 -16.37 -13.89
C TRP A 12 21.82 -15.32 -14.95
N ASP A 13 21.82 -15.69 -16.22
CA ASP A 13 21.41 -14.81 -17.31
C ASP A 13 19.96 -14.32 -17.13
N ARG A 14 19.03 -15.22 -16.76
CA ARG A 14 17.63 -14.85 -16.47
C ARG A 14 17.54 -13.87 -15.31
N LEU A 15 18.32 -14.06 -14.26
CA LEU A 15 18.35 -13.16 -13.11
C LEU A 15 18.87 -11.77 -13.52
N LEU A 16 19.98 -11.71 -14.27
CA LEU A 16 20.55 -10.48 -14.77
C LEU A 16 19.56 -9.73 -15.68
N HIS A 17 18.94 -10.42 -16.63
CA HIS A 17 17.87 -9.84 -17.46
C HIS A 17 16.70 -9.35 -16.61
N TRP A 18 16.27 -10.10 -15.59
CA TRP A 18 15.21 -9.67 -14.71
C TRP A 18 15.57 -8.39 -13.94
N LEU A 19 16.82 -8.28 -13.48
CA LEU A 19 17.31 -7.14 -12.69
C LEU A 19 17.56 -5.88 -13.53
N LEU A 20 18.01 -6.01 -14.79
CA LEU A 20 18.59 -4.90 -15.54
C LEU A 20 17.75 -4.44 -16.75
N ASP A 21 16.84 -5.26 -17.30
CA ASP A 21 16.15 -4.92 -18.54
C ASP A 21 15.03 -3.91 -18.35
N ALA A 22 14.19 -4.09 -17.33
CA ALA A 22 13.04 -3.24 -17.11
C ALA A 22 12.66 -3.13 -15.64
N ARG A 23 12.12 -1.98 -15.24
CA ARG A 23 11.55 -1.78 -13.89
C ARG A 23 10.34 -2.67 -13.69
N ARG A 24 10.29 -3.33 -12.54
CA ARG A 24 9.23 -4.27 -12.17
C ARG A 24 8.28 -3.65 -11.15
N ALA A 25 7.07 -4.20 -11.05
CA ALA A 25 6.05 -3.86 -10.07
C ALA A 25 5.67 -2.37 -10.00
N SER A 26 5.75 -1.65 -11.13
CA SER A 26 5.50 -0.20 -11.18
C SER A 26 4.11 0.18 -10.63
N SER A 27 3.09 -0.66 -10.84
CA SER A 27 1.73 -0.44 -10.32
C SER A 27 1.66 -0.70 -8.81
N GLY A 28 2.24 -1.80 -8.32
CA GLY A 28 2.29 -2.11 -6.89
C GLY A 28 3.04 -1.04 -6.10
N LEU A 29 4.21 -0.61 -6.59
CA LEU A 29 4.99 0.47 -5.99
C LEU A 29 4.23 1.81 -5.98
N ALA A 30 3.46 2.12 -7.03
CA ALA A 30 2.62 3.31 -7.07
C ALA A 30 1.48 3.24 -6.05
N LEU A 31 0.86 2.06 -5.87
CA LEU A 31 -0.16 1.83 -4.84
C LEU A 31 0.41 1.96 -3.44
N MET A 32 1.60 1.41 -3.17
CA MET A 32 2.28 1.60 -1.88
C MET A 32 2.52 3.07 -1.60
N ARG A 33 3.02 3.84 -2.58
CA ARG A 33 3.20 5.29 -2.44
C ARG A 33 1.89 6.01 -2.09
N ILE A 34 0.84 5.78 -2.87
CA ILE A 34 -0.47 6.40 -2.65
C ILE A 34 -1.01 5.99 -1.29
N GLY A 35 -1.03 4.69 -1.00
CA GLY A 35 -1.56 4.16 0.24
C GLY A 35 -0.80 4.66 1.46
N PHE A 36 0.53 4.63 1.45
CA PHE A 36 1.36 5.06 2.59
C PHE A 36 1.24 6.56 2.86
N GLY A 37 1.24 7.39 1.81
CA GLY A 37 1.01 8.82 1.98
C GLY A 37 -0.39 9.11 2.54
N THR A 38 -1.43 8.45 2.01
CA THR A 38 -2.81 8.61 2.48
C THR A 38 -2.98 8.09 3.92
N MET A 39 -2.42 6.92 4.25
CA MET A 39 -2.43 6.38 5.62
C MET A 39 -1.80 7.36 6.60
N THR A 40 -0.65 7.93 6.27
CA THR A 40 0.02 8.92 7.12
C THR A 40 -0.88 10.11 7.39
N VAL A 41 -1.53 10.68 6.35
CA VAL A 41 -2.44 11.81 6.52
C VAL A 41 -3.61 11.46 7.44
N ILE A 42 -4.24 10.30 7.23
CA ILE A 42 -5.41 9.89 8.03
C ILE A 42 -5.00 9.61 9.48
N ILE A 43 -3.90 8.88 9.70
CA ILE A 43 -3.39 8.58 11.04
C ILE A 43 -3.07 9.87 11.80
N LEU A 44 -2.34 10.80 11.18
CA LEU A 44 -2.02 12.07 11.81
C LEU A 44 -3.27 12.92 12.07
N ALA A 45 -4.24 12.93 11.14
CA ALA A 45 -5.51 13.63 11.34
C ALA A 45 -6.30 13.08 12.53
N MET A 46 -6.27 11.76 12.77
CA MET A 46 -6.90 11.14 13.95
C MET A 46 -6.24 11.57 15.27
N TYR A 47 -4.94 11.84 15.25
CA TYR A 47 -4.23 12.30 16.44
C TYR A 47 -4.26 13.82 16.65
N LEU A 48 -4.66 14.63 15.64
CA LEU A 48 -4.68 16.09 15.76
C LEU A 48 -5.44 16.62 16.98
N PRO A 49 -6.62 16.11 17.36
CA PRO A 49 -7.34 16.62 18.53
C PRO A 49 -6.57 16.46 19.85
N ASN A 50 -5.69 15.45 19.94
CA ASN A 50 -4.95 15.11 21.16
C ASN A 50 -3.44 15.01 20.91
N PHE A 51 -2.91 15.79 19.97
CA PHE A 51 -1.50 15.68 19.54
C PHE A 51 -0.50 15.98 20.68
N SER A 52 -0.80 16.94 21.53
CA SER A 52 0.06 17.30 22.67
C SER A 52 0.12 16.16 23.70
N TYR A 53 -1.01 15.51 24.00
CA TYR A 53 -1.08 14.33 24.85
C TYR A 53 -0.35 13.13 24.24
N SER A 54 -0.46 12.94 22.94
CA SER A 54 0.14 11.80 22.24
C SER A 54 1.62 11.97 21.93
N PHE A 55 2.07 13.17 21.55
CA PHE A 55 3.41 13.41 21.01
C PHE A 55 4.15 14.61 21.62
N GLY A 56 3.48 15.47 22.38
CA GLY A 56 4.03 16.66 23.00
C GLY A 56 4.29 16.51 24.50
N ALA A 57 4.31 17.63 25.20
CA ALA A 57 4.55 17.68 26.65
C ALA A 57 3.56 16.84 27.48
N GLY A 58 2.34 16.64 26.98
CA GLY A 58 1.34 15.78 27.59
C GLY A 58 1.65 14.28 27.52
N SER A 59 2.63 13.86 26.71
CA SER A 59 3.00 12.43 26.53
C SER A 59 3.92 11.86 27.62
N ARG A 60 4.12 12.59 28.72
CA ARG A 60 4.99 12.18 29.85
C ARG A 60 4.53 10.89 30.55
N TRP A 61 3.30 10.48 30.38
CA TRP A 61 2.78 9.20 30.87
C TRP A 61 3.59 7.99 30.39
N GLY A 62 4.27 8.10 29.24
CA GLY A 62 5.14 7.06 28.68
C GLY A 62 6.62 7.17 29.07
N GLU A 63 7.03 8.16 29.88
CA GLU A 63 8.43 8.52 30.12
C GLU A 63 9.31 7.35 30.60
N ALA A 64 8.80 6.50 31.50
CA ALA A 64 9.53 5.34 31.99
C ALA A 64 9.84 4.32 30.87
N LEU A 65 8.95 4.21 29.87
CA LEU A 65 9.11 3.34 28.69
C LEU A 65 10.05 3.96 27.64
N PHE A 66 10.15 5.30 27.60
CA PHE A 66 11.03 6.02 26.68
C PHE A 66 12.48 6.02 27.12
N ARG A 67 12.77 6.08 28.43
CA ARG A 67 14.14 6.15 28.97
C ARG A 67 15.02 4.97 28.54
N ASN A 68 14.41 3.81 28.31
CA ASN A 68 15.10 2.59 27.90
C ASN A 68 15.14 2.39 26.38
N SER A 69 14.69 3.38 25.59
CA SER A 69 14.72 3.28 24.14
C SER A 69 16.07 3.73 23.61
N ALA A 70 16.98 2.78 23.38
CA ALA A 70 18.26 3.02 22.69
C ALA A 70 18.10 3.65 21.28
N ALA A 71 16.88 3.64 20.74
CA ALA A 71 16.59 4.23 19.43
C ALA A 71 16.92 5.72 19.33
N ASN A 72 16.83 6.48 20.43
CA ASN A 72 17.13 7.90 20.45
C ASN A 72 18.62 8.19 20.24
N ASP A 73 19.50 7.30 20.70
CA ASP A 73 20.94 7.48 20.60
C ASP A 73 21.47 7.11 19.22
N TYR A 74 20.92 6.06 18.61
CA TYR A 74 21.35 5.56 17.29
C TYR A 74 20.74 6.33 16.12
N LEU A 75 19.62 7.04 16.31
CA LEU A 75 18.92 7.73 15.23
C LEU A 75 19.22 9.24 15.18
N TRP A 76 20.17 9.73 16.00
CA TRP A 76 20.63 11.12 15.89
C TRP A 76 21.09 11.44 14.45
N PRO A 77 20.70 12.58 13.83
CA PRO A 77 19.98 13.75 14.39
C PRO A 77 18.44 13.72 14.23
N LEU A 78 17.84 12.62 13.84
CA LEU A 78 16.39 12.55 13.55
C LEU A 78 15.49 12.96 14.74
N PRO A 79 15.82 12.60 16.02
CA PRO A 79 15.03 13.04 17.17
C PRO A 79 14.97 14.54 17.36
N ALA A 80 15.94 15.29 16.78
CA ALA A 80 15.93 16.75 16.83
C ALA A 80 14.87 17.39 15.93
N LEU A 81 14.34 16.65 14.96
CA LEU A 81 13.30 17.15 14.05
C LEU A 81 11.96 17.33 14.76
N PHE A 82 11.63 16.40 15.67
CA PHE A 82 10.40 16.42 16.46
C PHE A 82 10.77 16.14 17.91
N SER A 83 10.52 17.08 18.82
CA SER A 83 10.75 16.91 20.24
C SER A 83 9.44 16.98 21.01
N ARG A 84 9.34 16.19 22.08
CA ARG A 84 8.23 16.32 23.04
C ARG A 84 8.29 17.62 23.85
N GLU A 85 9.46 18.26 23.87
CA GLU A 85 9.70 19.54 24.53
C GLU A 85 9.36 20.73 23.63
N ASP A 86 9.06 20.48 22.35
CA ASP A 86 8.60 21.54 21.45
C ASP A 86 7.33 22.19 22.02
N PRO A 87 7.21 23.52 21.96
CA PRO A 87 5.96 24.22 22.26
C PRO A 87 4.83 23.65 21.36
N ASP A 88 3.61 23.51 21.90
CA ASP A 88 2.48 22.89 21.19
C ASP A 88 2.25 23.48 19.80
N GLY A 89 2.36 24.80 19.64
CA GLY A 89 2.23 25.46 18.34
C GLY A 89 3.31 25.04 17.32
N LEU A 90 4.56 24.85 17.77
CA LEU A 90 5.64 24.39 16.92
C LEU A 90 5.47 22.91 16.54
N LEU A 91 5.12 22.06 17.52
CA LEU A 91 4.87 20.65 17.27
C LEU A 91 3.71 20.47 16.28
N LEU A 92 2.61 21.20 16.47
CA LEU A 92 1.48 21.18 15.55
C LEU A 92 1.89 21.61 14.14
N ALA A 93 2.67 22.68 14.01
CA ALA A 93 3.18 23.13 12.71
C ALA A 93 4.04 22.06 12.03
N LYS A 94 4.92 21.38 12.76
CA LYS A 94 5.75 20.27 12.26
C LYS A 94 4.88 19.10 11.80
N ILE A 95 3.85 18.71 12.55
CA ILE A 95 2.88 17.66 12.17
C ILE A 95 2.14 18.06 10.89
N LEU A 96 1.67 19.29 10.77
CA LEU A 96 0.98 19.77 9.57
C LEU A 96 1.91 19.79 8.34
N VAL A 97 3.19 20.12 8.52
CA VAL A 97 4.19 20.01 7.45
C VAL A 97 4.38 18.56 7.03
N LEU A 98 4.49 17.62 7.97
CA LEU A 98 4.57 16.19 7.65
C LEU A 98 3.32 15.71 6.89
N MET A 99 2.12 16.14 7.30
CA MET A 99 0.87 15.84 6.59
C MET A 99 0.88 16.41 5.16
N ALA A 100 1.29 17.65 4.98
CA ALA A 100 1.40 18.27 3.65
C ALA A 100 2.39 17.52 2.75
N VAL A 101 3.55 17.15 3.28
CA VAL A 101 4.55 16.35 2.55
C VAL A 101 4.00 14.95 2.22
N ALA A 102 3.23 14.32 3.12
CA ALA A 102 2.58 13.04 2.86
C ALA A 102 1.53 13.12 1.74
N VAL A 103 0.75 14.21 1.66
CA VAL A 103 -0.16 14.47 0.52
C VAL A 103 0.62 14.58 -0.78
N VAL A 104 1.68 15.38 -0.81
CA VAL A 104 2.52 15.58 -2.00
C VAL A 104 3.20 14.26 -2.41
N TYR A 105 3.63 13.46 -1.43
CA TYR A 105 4.15 12.11 -1.64
C TYR A 105 3.08 11.20 -2.27
N ALA A 106 1.87 11.15 -1.74
CA ALA A 106 0.77 10.38 -2.30
C ALA A 106 0.45 10.79 -3.75
N LEU A 107 0.44 12.08 -4.05
CA LEU A 107 0.24 12.62 -5.40
C LEU A 107 1.40 12.31 -6.36
N GLY A 108 2.57 12.02 -5.84
CA GLY A 108 3.77 11.69 -6.62
C GLY A 108 4.34 12.86 -7.38
N TRP A 109 4.50 14.00 -6.70
CA TRP A 109 5.09 15.21 -7.27
C TRP A 109 6.54 15.38 -6.80
N ARG A 110 7.46 15.62 -7.75
CA ARG A 110 8.90 15.78 -7.51
C ARG A 110 9.48 14.71 -6.58
N MET A 111 9.17 13.44 -6.86
CA MET A 111 9.47 12.31 -5.98
C MET A 111 10.94 12.16 -5.61
N ARG A 112 11.87 12.67 -6.41
CA ARG A 112 13.30 12.67 -6.10
C ARG A 112 13.64 13.46 -4.82
N ILE A 113 12.84 14.48 -4.50
CA ILE A 113 13.01 15.34 -3.31
C ILE A 113 12.02 14.95 -2.23
N VAL A 114 10.75 14.75 -2.62
CA VAL A 114 9.66 14.51 -1.67
C VAL A 114 9.77 13.14 -1.00
N SER A 115 10.26 12.11 -1.71
CA SER A 115 10.39 10.78 -1.11
C SER A 115 11.41 10.75 0.05
N PRO A 116 12.67 11.20 -0.11
CA PRO A 116 13.59 11.25 1.02
C PRO A 116 13.14 12.22 2.11
N LEU A 117 12.55 13.37 1.76
CA LEU A 117 12.02 14.31 2.73
C LEU A 117 10.92 13.66 3.59
N PHE A 118 9.98 12.96 2.96
CA PHE A 118 8.92 12.25 3.67
C PHE A 118 9.47 11.19 4.62
N VAL A 119 10.46 10.39 4.17
CA VAL A 119 11.09 9.37 5.01
C VAL A 119 11.79 9.99 6.21
N VAL A 120 12.56 11.06 6.01
CA VAL A 120 13.28 11.75 7.10
C VAL A 120 12.30 12.35 8.12
N LEU A 121 11.25 13.04 7.66
CA LEU A 121 10.23 13.60 8.54
C LEU A 121 9.46 12.51 9.29
N TRP A 122 9.09 11.42 8.61
CA TRP A 122 8.40 10.30 9.25
C TRP A 122 9.27 9.61 10.30
N LEU A 123 10.55 9.36 10.00
CA LEU A 123 11.48 8.76 10.95
C LEU A 123 11.70 9.67 12.16
N GLY A 124 11.82 10.97 11.96
CA GLY A 124 11.91 11.95 13.06
C GLY A 124 10.65 11.98 13.91
N PHE A 125 9.47 11.91 13.29
CA PHE A 125 8.20 11.84 14.00
C PHE A 125 8.04 10.53 14.76
N ALA A 126 8.43 9.39 14.17
CA ALA A 126 8.25 8.07 14.76
C ALA A 126 9.01 7.84 16.08
N VAL A 127 10.05 8.62 16.36
CA VAL A 127 10.80 8.54 17.62
C VAL A 127 10.22 9.41 18.74
N THR A 128 9.22 10.26 18.46
CA THR A 128 8.61 11.13 19.50
C THR A 128 7.85 10.32 20.54
N ASN A 129 7.14 9.28 20.12
CA ASN A 129 6.44 8.39 21.03
C ASN A 129 6.59 6.91 20.60
N PRO A 130 7.64 6.21 21.05
CA PRO A 130 7.87 4.82 20.70
C PRO A 130 6.79 3.86 21.26
N VAL A 131 6.03 4.23 22.27
CA VAL A 131 4.91 3.40 22.76
C VAL A 131 3.81 3.32 21.70
N ILE A 132 3.46 4.44 21.08
CA ILE A 132 2.45 4.50 20.03
C ILE A 132 3.03 4.04 18.69
N LEU A 133 4.22 4.52 18.32
CA LEU A 133 4.78 4.43 16.96
C LEU A 133 5.83 3.33 16.77
N ASN A 134 6.06 2.46 17.76
CA ASN A 134 7.01 1.34 17.65
C ASN A 134 6.35 -0.04 17.64
N THR A 135 5.06 -0.11 17.36
CA THR A 135 4.36 -1.38 17.15
C THR A 135 4.81 -2.03 15.84
N GLY A 136 4.59 -3.35 15.69
CA GLY A 136 5.10 -4.12 14.55
C GLY A 136 4.72 -3.56 13.18
N HIS A 137 3.53 -2.96 13.05
CA HIS A 137 3.11 -2.34 11.78
C HIS A 137 3.86 -1.04 11.49
N TYR A 138 4.13 -0.18 12.46
CA TYR A 138 4.94 1.02 12.24
C TYR A 138 6.42 0.69 11.96
N GLN A 139 6.96 -0.39 12.56
CA GLN A 139 8.30 -0.88 12.21
C GLN A 139 8.35 -1.34 10.77
N THR A 140 7.40 -2.16 10.33
CA THR A 140 7.30 -2.63 8.94
C THR A 140 7.11 -1.47 7.97
N PHE A 141 6.28 -0.48 8.33
CA PHE A 141 6.08 0.73 7.54
C PHE A 141 7.40 1.48 7.30
N ARG A 142 8.21 1.67 8.35
CA ARG A 142 9.54 2.31 8.25
C ARG A 142 10.46 1.54 7.30
N ILE A 143 10.51 0.22 7.43
CA ILE A 143 11.33 -0.63 6.56
C ILE A 143 10.90 -0.50 5.10
N PHE A 144 9.59 -0.54 4.83
CA PHE A 144 9.08 -0.35 3.47
C PHE A 144 9.38 1.04 2.92
N LEU A 145 9.25 2.09 3.73
CA LEU A 145 9.61 3.45 3.31
C LEU A 145 11.09 3.56 2.92
N LEU A 146 12.00 2.92 3.66
CA LEU A 146 13.43 2.89 3.33
C LEU A 146 13.67 2.16 1.99
N PHE A 147 13.02 1.02 1.76
CA PHE A 147 13.13 0.30 0.49
C PHE A 147 12.53 1.08 -0.68
N LEU A 148 11.44 1.82 -0.44
CA LEU A 148 10.81 2.67 -1.46
C LEU A 148 11.70 3.86 -1.89
N LEU A 149 12.73 4.24 -1.11
CA LEU A 149 13.72 5.23 -1.57
C LEU A 149 14.51 4.76 -2.79
N LEU A 150 14.71 3.46 -2.94
CA LEU A 150 15.39 2.86 -4.09
C LEU A 150 14.46 2.67 -5.29
N ALA A 151 13.14 2.68 -5.06
CA ALA A 151 12.13 2.37 -6.06
C ALA A 151 11.68 3.60 -6.86
N ASP A 152 11.36 3.40 -8.13
CA ASP A 152 10.67 4.42 -8.93
C ASP A 152 9.15 4.34 -8.72
N THR A 153 8.69 4.89 -7.61
CA THR A 153 7.27 4.92 -7.25
C THR A 153 6.46 5.93 -8.06
N SER A 154 7.13 6.78 -8.86
CA SER A 154 6.50 7.84 -9.64
C SER A 154 6.13 7.44 -11.08
N ARG A 155 6.39 6.19 -11.49
CA ARG A 155 6.21 5.75 -12.87
C ARG A 155 4.75 5.71 -13.28
N ARG A 156 3.86 5.33 -12.37
CA ARG A 156 2.41 5.21 -12.60
C ARG A 156 1.63 6.08 -11.61
N TRP A 157 0.48 6.57 -12.04
CA TRP A 157 -0.53 7.29 -11.24
C TRP A 157 0.06 8.43 -10.40
N SER A 158 0.97 9.21 -10.98
CA SER A 158 1.64 10.33 -10.33
C SER A 158 1.58 11.61 -11.15
N LEU A 159 1.74 12.75 -10.50
CA LEU A 159 1.90 14.04 -11.18
C LEU A 159 3.19 14.06 -11.99
N ASP A 160 4.24 13.41 -11.53
CA ASP A 160 5.49 13.28 -12.28
C ASP A 160 5.32 12.45 -13.55
N ALA A 161 4.51 11.38 -13.54
CA ALA A 161 4.19 10.60 -14.73
C ALA A 161 3.41 11.45 -15.76
N ARG A 162 2.41 12.21 -15.30
CA ARG A 162 1.64 13.12 -16.16
C ARG A 162 2.52 14.20 -16.78
N ARG A 163 3.45 14.77 -16.01
CA ARG A 163 4.40 15.76 -16.51
C ARG A 163 5.31 15.18 -17.59
N ARG A 164 5.89 13.98 -17.35
CA ARG A 164 6.71 13.28 -18.34
C ARG A 164 5.96 13.01 -19.65
N ALA A 165 4.74 12.51 -19.56
CA ALA A 165 3.90 12.23 -20.71
C ALA A 165 3.62 13.50 -21.55
N ARG A 166 3.42 14.66 -20.89
CA ARG A 166 3.24 15.95 -21.59
C ARG A 166 4.51 16.46 -22.27
N GLN A 167 5.68 16.11 -21.76
CA GLN A 167 6.99 16.55 -22.25
C GLN A 167 7.57 15.58 -23.30
N GLY A 168 6.90 14.46 -23.62
CA GLY A 168 7.42 13.42 -24.50
C GLY A 168 8.70 12.75 -23.99
N ALA A 169 9.02 12.92 -22.69
CA ALA A 169 10.23 12.39 -22.10
C ALA A 169 10.02 10.93 -21.67
N GLU A 170 10.74 9.98 -22.29
CA GLU A 170 10.60 8.57 -21.96
C GLU A 170 11.10 8.25 -20.54
N ASP A 171 12.31 8.43 -20.21
CA ASP A 171 12.84 8.20 -18.86
C ASP A 171 13.84 9.30 -18.50
N PRO A 172 13.60 10.10 -17.46
CA PRO A 172 14.57 11.09 -17.07
C PRO A 172 15.83 10.38 -16.58
N ALA A 173 16.96 10.70 -17.20
CA ALA A 173 18.24 10.27 -16.68
C ALA A 173 18.38 10.68 -15.21
N LEU A 174 18.74 9.75 -14.33
CA LEU A 174 19.11 10.07 -12.97
C LEU A 174 20.49 10.72 -13.02
N GLY A 175 20.56 12.00 -12.69
CA GLY A 175 21.81 12.72 -12.68
C GLY A 175 21.69 14.07 -12.00
N TRP A 176 22.83 14.62 -11.63
CA TRP A 176 22.97 15.96 -11.07
C TRP A 176 23.93 16.76 -11.96
N GLY A 177 23.43 17.81 -12.58
CA GLY A 177 24.22 18.61 -13.52
C GLY A 177 24.70 17.79 -14.73
N LYS A 178 26.02 17.73 -14.94
CA LYS A 178 26.66 16.98 -16.04
C LYS A 178 26.78 15.47 -15.80
N TRP A 179 26.58 15.02 -14.57
CA TRP A 179 26.69 13.61 -14.18
C TRP A 179 25.35 12.91 -14.41
N GLN A 180 25.32 12.00 -15.38
CA GLN A 180 24.17 11.15 -15.66
C GLN A 180 24.52 9.71 -15.33
N LEU A 181 23.70 9.08 -14.47
CA LEU A 181 23.84 7.66 -14.17
C LEU A 181 23.43 6.82 -15.39
N PRO A 182 24.15 5.72 -15.68
CA PRO A 182 23.74 4.77 -16.70
C PRO A 182 22.30 4.30 -16.48
N ARG A 183 21.56 4.04 -17.56
CA ARG A 183 20.13 3.65 -17.49
C ARG A 183 19.85 2.39 -16.67
N TRP A 184 20.82 1.48 -16.59
CA TRP A 184 20.69 0.25 -15.82
C TRP A 184 20.67 0.50 -14.30
N VAL A 185 21.32 1.54 -13.78
CA VAL A 185 21.39 1.83 -12.33
C VAL A 185 20.02 2.06 -11.71
N PRO A 186 19.17 2.97 -12.21
CA PRO A 186 17.83 3.15 -11.64
C PRO A 186 16.89 1.95 -11.89
N VAL A 187 17.15 1.13 -12.92
CA VAL A 187 16.40 -0.12 -13.12
C VAL A 187 16.79 -1.12 -12.04
N LEU A 188 18.09 -1.31 -11.81
CA LEU A 188 18.61 -2.17 -10.76
C LEU A 188 18.09 -1.75 -9.39
N ALA A 189 18.21 -0.47 -9.04
CA ALA A 189 17.75 0.04 -7.75
C ALA A 189 16.25 -0.25 -7.52
N ASN A 190 15.41 0.00 -8.52
CA ASN A 190 13.98 -0.32 -8.47
C ASN A 190 13.73 -1.82 -8.24
N ASN A 191 14.43 -2.68 -8.98
CA ASN A 191 14.22 -4.13 -8.91
C ASN A 191 14.78 -4.72 -7.61
N VAL A 192 15.87 -4.16 -7.08
CA VAL A 192 16.37 -4.48 -5.74
C VAL A 192 15.35 -4.09 -4.67
N ALA A 193 14.74 -2.91 -4.77
CA ALA A 193 13.66 -2.51 -3.85
C ALA A 193 12.50 -3.52 -3.86
N VAL A 194 12.07 -3.97 -5.04
CA VAL A 194 11.02 -5.00 -5.18
C VAL A 194 11.43 -6.31 -4.50
N ILE A 195 12.69 -6.75 -4.66
CA ILE A 195 13.21 -7.95 -3.99
C ILE A 195 13.21 -7.75 -2.47
N LEU A 196 13.70 -6.62 -1.97
CA LEU A 196 13.77 -6.33 -0.54
C LEU A 196 12.38 -6.29 0.11
N ILE A 197 11.41 -5.65 -0.54
CA ILE A 197 10.02 -5.63 -0.07
C ILE A 197 9.44 -7.04 -0.07
N GLY A 198 9.63 -7.80 -1.16
CA GLY A 198 9.15 -9.18 -1.27
C GLY A 198 9.80 -10.11 -0.24
N TYR A 199 11.10 -9.97 -0.01
CA TYR A 199 11.83 -10.69 1.02
C TYR A 199 11.27 -10.37 2.42
N GLN A 200 11.08 -9.08 2.73
CA GLN A 200 10.55 -8.65 4.02
C GLN A 200 9.14 -9.22 4.27
N LEU A 201 8.27 -9.23 3.26
CA LEU A 201 6.94 -9.85 3.37
C LEU A 201 7.04 -11.36 3.64
N CYS A 202 7.90 -12.07 2.91
CA CYS A 202 8.12 -13.50 3.13
C CYS A 202 8.65 -13.78 4.55
N VAL A 203 9.60 -12.97 5.04
CA VAL A 203 10.12 -13.09 6.41
C VAL A 203 9.00 -12.85 7.44
N ILE A 204 8.20 -11.80 7.29
CA ILE A 204 7.08 -11.52 8.19
C ILE A 204 6.10 -12.69 8.23
N TYR A 205 5.72 -13.23 7.07
CA TYR A 205 4.77 -14.33 6.99
C TYR A 205 5.30 -15.62 7.58
N ILE A 206 6.53 -16.01 7.25
CA ILE A 206 7.15 -17.20 7.79
C ILE A 206 7.32 -17.10 9.31
N THR A 207 7.90 -15.99 9.80
CA THR A 207 8.14 -15.82 11.24
C THR A 207 6.82 -15.77 12.01
N SER A 208 5.81 -15.07 11.49
CA SER A 208 4.47 -15.03 12.08
C SER A 208 3.85 -16.44 12.17
N ALA A 209 3.96 -17.25 11.12
CA ALA A 209 3.47 -18.62 11.12
C ALA A 209 4.23 -19.52 12.11
N LEU A 210 5.55 -19.42 12.15
CA LEU A 210 6.38 -20.21 13.08
C LEU A 210 6.10 -19.87 14.57
N TRP A 211 5.88 -18.58 14.88
CA TRP A 211 5.46 -18.17 16.22
C TRP A 211 4.08 -18.74 16.59
N LYS A 212 3.13 -18.71 15.66
CA LYS A 212 1.80 -19.28 15.86
C LYS A 212 1.83 -20.79 16.10
N LEU A 213 2.67 -21.52 15.37
CA LEU A 213 2.82 -22.97 15.52
C LEU A 213 3.31 -23.41 16.92
N GLN A 214 3.89 -22.51 17.71
CA GLN A 214 4.27 -22.80 19.10
C GLN A 214 3.08 -22.77 20.06
N GLY A 215 1.94 -22.18 19.67
CA GLY A 215 0.74 -22.09 20.50
C GLY A 215 -0.24 -23.22 20.25
N SER A 216 -0.64 -23.94 21.31
CA SER A 216 -1.59 -25.06 21.22
C SER A 216 -2.93 -24.67 20.60
N THR A 217 -3.44 -23.47 20.84
CA THR A 217 -4.69 -22.96 20.26
C THR A 217 -4.62 -22.78 18.74
N TRP A 218 -3.44 -22.45 18.21
CA TRP A 218 -3.21 -22.35 16.77
C TRP A 218 -3.17 -23.72 16.11
N VAL A 219 -2.48 -24.67 16.76
CA VAL A 219 -2.39 -26.05 16.28
C VAL A 219 -3.75 -26.74 16.31
N SER A 220 -4.53 -26.51 17.36
CA SER A 220 -5.91 -27.03 17.46
C SER A 220 -6.94 -26.32 16.59
N GLY A 221 -6.55 -25.19 15.93
CA GLY A 221 -7.42 -24.47 14.99
C GLY A 221 -8.45 -23.53 15.65
N VAL A 222 -8.35 -23.27 16.97
CA VAL A 222 -9.32 -22.43 17.68
C VAL A 222 -8.80 -21.04 18.04
N ALA A 223 -7.57 -20.70 17.62
CA ALA A 223 -6.91 -19.46 18.04
C ALA A 223 -7.66 -18.19 17.64
N ALA A 224 -8.31 -18.17 16.46
CA ALA A 224 -9.07 -17.01 16.00
C ALA A 224 -10.31 -16.68 16.86
N TYR A 225 -10.81 -17.65 17.61
CA TYR A 225 -11.95 -17.46 18.52
C TYR A 225 -11.70 -16.37 19.57
N TYR A 226 -10.52 -16.38 20.19
CA TYR A 226 -10.20 -15.48 21.30
C TYR A 226 -10.16 -14.01 20.91
N PRO A 227 -9.39 -13.56 19.89
CA PRO A 227 -9.32 -12.15 19.52
C PRO A 227 -10.66 -11.62 18.96
N LEU A 228 -11.52 -12.49 18.40
CA LEU A 228 -12.85 -12.09 17.94
C LEU A 228 -13.81 -11.70 19.07
N GLN A 229 -13.50 -12.03 20.31
CA GLN A 229 -14.32 -11.71 21.49
C GLN A 229 -13.78 -10.53 22.30
N LEU A 230 -12.60 -10.01 21.97
CA LEU A 230 -12.02 -8.87 22.69
C LEU A 230 -12.74 -7.58 22.26
N GLU A 231 -13.36 -6.89 23.22
CA GLU A 231 -14.09 -5.64 22.96
C GLU A 231 -13.18 -4.56 22.38
N GLU A 232 -11.93 -4.49 22.83
CA GLU A 232 -10.91 -3.54 22.36
C GLU A 232 -10.52 -3.74 20.89
N LEU A 233 -10.73 -4.95 20.36
CA LEU A 233 -10.44 -5.30 18.97
C LEU A 233 -11.72 -5.40 18.13
N THR A 234 -12.88 -4.92 18.60
CA THR A 234 -14.15 -5.09 17.92
C THR A 234 -14.62 -3.79 17.29
N LEU A 235 -14.65 -3.74 15.96
CA LEU A 235 -15.22 -2.62 15.21
C LEU A 235 -16.72 -2.81 14.93
N PHE A 236 -17.13 -4.04 14.67
CA PHE A 236 -18.49 -4.42 14.30
C PHE A 236 -18.98 -5.59 15.18
N PRO A 237 -19.54 -5.34 16.38
CA PRO A 237 -19.91 -6.39 17.35
C PRO A 237 -20.79 -7.50 16.74
N ALA A 238 -21.79 -7.15 15.94
CA ALA A 238 -22.67 -8.13 15.31
C ALA A 238 -21.94 -9.05 14.35
N LEU A 239 -20.98 -8.51 13.57
CA LEU A 239 -20.17 -9.28 12.63
C LEU A 239 -19.19 -10.19 13.35
N ASN A 240 -18.54 -9.69 14.40
CA ASN A 240 -17.67 -10.49 15.25
C ASN A 240 -18.43 -11.64 15.92
N HIS A 241 -19.62 -11.35 16.45
CA HIS A 241 -20.50 -12.37 17.05
C HIS A 241 -20.85 -13.47 16.05
N LEU A 242 -21.25 -13.12 14.83
CA LEU A 242 -21.49 -14.09 13.78
C LEU A 242 -20.23 -14.90 13.45
N ALA A 243 -19.06 -14.23 13.34
CA ALA A 243 -17.81 -14.88 12.91
C ALA A 243 -17.34 -15.93 13.93
N TRP A 244 -17.40 -15.66 15.24
CA TRP A 244 -16.96 -16.63 16.25
C TRP A 244 -17.99 -17.73 16.56
N GLN A 245 -19.28 -17.50 16.32
CA GLN A 245 -20.30 -18.55 16.41
C GLN A 245 -20.19 -19.60 15.30
N LEU A 246 -19.66 -19.23 14.14
CA LEU A 246 -19.44 -20.14 13.04
C LEU A 246 -18.14 -20.94 13.25
N THR A 247 -18.25 -22.05 13.99
CA THR A 247 -17.09 -22.91 14.30
C THR A 247 -16.23 -23.25 13.08
N PRO A 248 -16.76 -23.62 11.91
CA PRO A 248 -15.92 -23.84 10.73
C PRO A 248 -15.13 -22.60 10.28
N ALA A 249 -15.70 -21.40 10.41
CA ALA A 249 -15.01 -20.15 10.09
C ALA A 249 -13.82 -19.90 11.02
N VAL A 250 -13.97 -20.20 12.32
CA VAL A 250 -12.87 -20.09 13.29
C VAL A 250 -11.72 -21.02 12.93
N TYR A 251 -12.00 -22.29 12.60
CA TYR A 251 -10.96 -23.24 12.17
C TYR A 251 -10.26 -22.77 10.90
N VAL A 252 -11.04 -22.38 9.88
CA VAL A 252 -10.48 -21.87 8.62
C VAL A 252 -9.64 -20.64 8.85
N ALA A 253 -10.10 -19.66 9.63
CA ALA A 253 -9.36 -18.45 9.95
C ALA A 253 -8.05 -18.76 10.69
N SER A 254 -8.08 -19.66 11.67
CA SER A 254 -6.90 -20.06 12.44
C SER A 254 -5.87 -20.75 11.55
N TRP A 255 -6.25 -21.79 10.82
CA TRP A 255 -5.32 -22.55 9.98
C TRP A 255 -4.87 -21.77 8.75
N LEU A 256 -5.75 -20.96 8.14
CA LEU A 256 -5.37 -20.10 7.03
C LEU A 256 -4.30 -19.07 7.46
N SER A 257 -4.44 -18.51 8.69
CA SER A 257 -3.44 -17.56 9.20
C SER A 257 -2.10 -18.22 9.56
N VAL A 258 -2.03 -19.54 9.70
CA VAL A 258 -0.79 -20.28 9.89
C VAL A 258 -0.25 -20.79 8.55
N TYR A 259 -1.00 -21.69 7.91
CA TYR A 259 -0.51 -22.38 6.73
C TYR A 259 -0.50 -21.50 5.48
N GLY A 260 -1.46 -20.57 5.35
CA GLY A 260 -1.47 -19.58 4.28
C GLY A 260 -0.22 -18.68 4.31
N GLN A 261 0.19 -18.26 5.50
CA GLN A 261 1.40 -17.45 5.69
C GLN A 261 2.67 -18.29 5.49
N LEU A 262 2.75 -19.51 6.06
CA LEU A 262 3.91 -20.37 5.95
C LEU A 262 4.21 -20.78 4.51
N LEU A 263 3.15 -21.09 3.75
CA LEU A 263 3.26 -21.54 2.36
C LEU A 263 3.34 -20.38 1.37
N PHE A 264 3.11 -19.13 1.78
CA PHE A 264 3.06 -17.98 0.88
C PHE A 264 4.27 -17.87 -0.04
N PRO A 265 5.54 -17.98 0.41
CA PRO A 265 6.70 -17.90 -0.47
C PRO A 265 6.70 -18.99 -1.55
N LEU A 266 6.24 -20.20 -1.22
CA LEU A 266 6.12 -21.29 -2.19
C LEU A 266 4.99 -21.03 -3.20
N LEU A 267 3.89 -20.43 -2.75
CA LEU A 267 2.78 -20.05 -3.62
C LEU A 267 3.17 -18.97 -4.63
N LEU A 268 4.21 -18.18 -4.38
CA LEU A 268 4.71 -17.17 -5.32
C LEU A 268 5.43 -17.77 -6.54
N LEU A 269 5.86 -19.03 -6.50
CA LEU A 269 6.69 -19.65 -7.53
C LEU A 269 5.98 -19.81 -8.88
N THR A 270 4.70 -20.16 -8.89
CA THR A 270 3.96 -20.34 -10.13
C THR A 270 2.88 -19.26 -10.33
N ARG A 271 2.38 -19.13 -11.56
CA ARG A 271 1.37 -18.12 -11.90
C ARG A 271 0.06 -18.36 -11.14
N TRP A 272 -0.42 -19.58 -11.11
CA TRP A 272 -1.72 -19.92 -10.53
C TRP A 272 -1.68 -19.94 -9.00
N THR A 273 -0.65 -20.56 -8.42
CA THR A 273 -0.49 -20.59 -6.96
C THR A 273 -0.27 -19.19 -6.40
N ARG A 274 0.39 -18.30 -7.15
CA ARG A 274 0.53 -16.89 -6.75
C ARG A 274 -0.81 -16.18 -6.62
N VAL A 275 -1.74 -16.38 -7.55
CA VAL A 275 -3.08 -15.79 -7.46
C VAL A 275 -3.80 -16.33 -6.23
N VAL A 276 -3.75 -17.65 -6.00
CA VAL A 276 -4.32 -18.26 -4.81
C VAL A 276 -3.69 -17.69 -3.54
N GLY A 277 -2.35 -17.65 -3.45
CA GLY A 277 -1.64 -17.08 -2.30
C GLY A 277 -2.03 -15.63 -2.02
N LEU A 278 -2.09 -14.78 -3.05
CA LEU A 278 -2.49 -13.38 -2.90
C LEU A 278 -3.94 -13.23 -2.45
N VAL A 279 -4.86 -14.03 -2.99
CA VAL A 279 -6.26 -14.02 -2.54
C VAL A 279 -6.37 -14.43 -1.08
N LEU A 280 -5.66 -15.48 -0.68
CA LEU A 280 -5.67 -15.96 0.71
C LEU A 280 -5.10 -14.92 1.69
N VAL A 281 -3.90 -14.37 1.43
CA VAL A 281 -3.31 -13.39 2.36
C VAL A 281 -4.05 -12.05 2.35
N THR A 282 -4.54 -11.59 1.19
CA THR A 282 -5.35 -10.37 1.10
C THR A 282 -6.67 -10.54 1.84
N GLY A 283 -7.35 -11.68 1.68
CA GLY A 283 -8.58 -12.00 2.39
C GLY A 283 -8.36 -12.10 3.90
N MET A 284 -7.27 -12.75 4.33
CA MET A 284 -6.87 -12.81 5.73
C MET A 284 -6.64 -11.40 6.32
N HIS A 285 -5.84 -10.56 5.65
CA HIS A 285 -5.61 -9.20 6.14
C HIS A 285 -6.87 -8.34 6.10
N ALA A 286 -7.72 -8.45 5.09
CA ALA A 286 -9.00 -7.76 5.07
C ALA A 286 -9.87 -8.16 6.28
N SER A 287 -9.93 -9.46 6.59
CA SER A 287 -10.65 -9.96 7.77
C SER A 287 -10.05 -9.41 9.08
N ILE A 288 -8.72 -9.38 9.22
CA ILE A 288 -8.04 -8.79 10.38
C ILE A 288 -8.38 -7.30 10.49
N GLY A 289 -8.37 -6.55 9.39
CA GLY A 289 -8.69 -5.12 9.40
C GLY A 289 -10.11 -4.82 9.85
N ILE A 290 -11.06 -5.64 9.44
CA ILE A 290 -12.50 -5.44 9.71
C ILE A 290 -12.89 -6.03 11.07
N LEU A 291 -12.50 -7.28 11.35
CA LEU A 291 -12.94 -8.02 12.52
C LEU A 291 -12.11 -7.75 13.78
N LEU A 292 -10.83 -7.40 13.62
CA LEU A 292 -9.93 -7.15 14.76
C LEU A 292 -9.53 -5.67 14.90
N ALA A 293 -10.26 -4.74 14.27
CA ALA A 293 -10.02 -3.30 14.37
C ALA A 293 -8.55 -2.89 14.08
N LEU A 294 -7.85 -3.62 13.18
CA LEU A 294 -6.47 -3.36 12.80
C LEU A 294 -6.33 -2.89 11.34
N PRO A 295 -7.06 -1.82 10.92
CA PRO A 295 -7.13 -1.41 9.51
C PRO A 295 -5.77 -0.96 8.97
N TRP A 296 -4.95 -0.27 9.76
CA TRP A 296 -3.66 0.26 9.34
C TRP A 296 -2.65 -0.84 9.05
N PHE A 297 -2.57 -1.83 9.96
CA PHE A 297 -1.75 -3.02 9.76
C PHE A 297 -2.16 -3.78 8.50
N SER A 298 -3.45 -4.04 8.37
CA SER A 298 -4.02 -4.81 7.26
C SER A 298 -3.81 -4.11 5.92
N LEU A 299 -4.10 -2.80 5.84
CA LEU A 299 -3.91 -2.02 4.63
C LEU A 299 -2.43 -1.97 4.21
N MET A 300 -1.51 -1.79 5.15
CA MET A 300 -0.08 -1.79 4.88
C MET A 300 0.38 -3.13 4.28
N MET A 301 -0.05 -4.25 4.85
CA MET A 301 0.31 -5.58 4.35
C MET A 301 -0.29 -5.83 2.96
N ILE A 302 -1.57 -5.51 2.75
CA ILE A 302 -2.22 -5.61 1.44
C ILE A 302 -1.49 -4.77 0.39
N LEU A 303 -1.13 -3.53 0.72
CA LEU A 303 -0.38 -2.65 -0.19
C LEU A 303 1.00 -3.23 -0.53
N GLY A 304 1.68 -3.82 0.45
CA GLY A 304 2.94 -4.53 0.23
C GLY A 304 2.78 -5.70 -0.74
N ASP A 305 1.74 -6.51 -0.57
CA ASP A 305 1.46 -7.67 -1.42
C ASP A 305 1.16 -7.31 -2.88
N MET A 306 0.74 -6.05 -3.17
CA MET A 306 0.47 -5.59 -4.54
C MET A 306 1.69 -5.64 -5.46
N ILE A 307 2.92 -5.68 -4.94
CA ILE A 307 4.14 -5.82 -5.76
C ILE A 307 4.20 -7.17 -6.50
N PHE A 308 3.54 -8.20 -6.00
CA PHE A 308 3.50 -9.52 -6.61
C PHE A 308 2.52 -9.61 -7.80
N ILE A 309 1.65 -8.61 -7.98
CA ILE A 309 0.76 -8.51 -9.13
C ILE A 309 1.51 -7.88 -10.30
N ARG A 310 1.52 -8.56 -11.45
CA ARG A 310 2.22 -8.10 -12.65
C ARG A 310 1.57 -6.83 -13.21
N ASP A 311 2.37 -5.89 -13.70
CA ASP A 311 1.88 -4.66 -14.31
C ASP A 311 0.87 -4.91 -15.44
N ARG A 312 1.11 -5.95 -16.27
CA ARG A 312 0.16 -6.37 -17.32
C ARG A 312 -1.23 -6.73 -16.78
N SER A 313 -1.30 -7.37 -15.62
CA SER A 313 -2.59 -7.72 -14.99
C SER A 313 -3.34 -6.46 -14.54
N TRP A 314 -2.62 -5.47 -14.02
CA TRP A 314 -3.18 -4.16 -13.71
C TRP A 314 -3.72 -3.46 -14.95
N ASP A 315 -2.96 -3.47 -16.06
CA ASP A 315 -3.38 -2.85 -17.33
C ASP A 315 -4.65 -3.52 -17.86
N GLN A 316 -4.73 -4.85 -17.78
CA GLN A 316 -5.91 -5.60 -18.18
C GLN A 316 -7.13 -5.28 -17.31
N ALA A 317 -6.95 -5.22 -15.97
CA ALA A 317 -8.03 -4.87 -15.05
C ALA A 317 -8.55 -3.45 -15.30
N ILE A 318 -7.66 -2.48 -15.48
CA ILE A 318 -8.02 -1.09 -15.77
C ILE A 318 -8.76 -0.98 -17.13
N ALA A 319 -8.27 -1.68 -18.15
CA ALA A 319 -8.91 -1.70 -19.46
C ALA A 319 -10.32 -2.31 -19.38
N TRP A 320 -10.49 -3.40 -18.63
CA TRP A 320 -11.77 -4.04 -18.42
C TRP A 320 -12.78 -3.10 -17.72
N VAL A 321 -12.37 -2.44 -16.64
CA VAL A 321 -13.19 -1.46 -15.92
C VAL A 321 -13.60 -0.32 -16.86
N ARG A 322 -12.63 0.26 -17.58
CA ARG A 322 -12.88 1.38 -18.50
C ARG A 322 -13.86 1.01 -19.63
N ASN A 323 -13.72 -0.19 -20.20
CA ASN A 323 -14.60 -0.66 -21.26
C ASN A 323 -16.04 -0.87 -20.74
N ARG A 324 -16.18 -1.45 -19.54
CA ARG A 324 -17.49 -1.66 -18.93
C ARG A 324 -18.21 -0.37 -18.59
N TRP A 325 -17.48 0.63 -18.12
CA TRP A 325 -18.05 1.95 -17.82
C TRP A 325 -18.29 2.80 -19.09
N GLY A 326 -17.48 2.63 -20.11
CA GLY A 326 -17.64 3.27 -21.41
C GLY A 326 -18.90 2.79 -22.18
N THR A 327 -19.18 1.48 -22.11
CA THR A 327 -20.39 0.89 -22.70
C THR A 327 -21.66 1.34 -21.96
N SER A 328 -21.63 1.43 -20.61
CA SER A 328 -22.76 1.93 -19.84
C SER A 328 -23.10 3.39 -20.17
N ARG A 329 -22.10 4.24 -20.32
CA ARG A 329 -22.32 5.66 -20.70
C ARG A 329 -22.86 5.82 -22.13
N ARG A 330 -22.42 5.02 -23.08
CA ARG A 330 -22.94 5.02 -24.45
C ARG A 330 -24.38 4.52 -24.51
N ALA A 331 -24.72 3.48 -23.77
CA ALA A 331 -26.09 2.98 -23.65
C ALA A 331 -27.03 4.00 -23.02
N ALA A 332 -26.61 4.69 -21.96
CA ALA A 332 -27.37 5.74 -21.32
C ALA A 332 -27.56 6.98 -22.24
N GLY A 333 -26.51 7.38 -22.97
CA GLY A 333 -26.60 8.46 -23.95
C GLY A 333 -27.51 8.15 -25.14
N SER A 334 -27.50 6.90 -25.65
CA SER A 334 -28.41 6.45 -26.72
C SER A 334 -29.85 6.35 -26.25
N ALA A 335 -30.11 5.97 -24.99
CA ALA A 335 -31.44 5.94 -24.42
C ALA A 335 -32.00 7.37 -24.26
N ALA A 336 -31.23 8.31 -23.77
CA ALA A 336 -31.61 9.71 -23.63
C ALA A 336 -31.92 10.39 -24.98
N GLN A 337 -31.07 10.11 -26.02
CA GLN A 337 -31.36 10.61 -27.37
C GLN A 337 -32.63 10.01 -27.97
N SER A 338 -32.91 8.73 -27.72
CA SER A 338 -34.16 8.10 -28.22
C SER A 338 -35.41 8.60 -27.52
N GLU A 339 -35.31 9.08 -26.28
CA GLU A 339 -36.41 9.76 -25.59
C GLU A 339 -36.67 11.17 -26.15
N ASP A 340 -35.62 11.96 -26.38
CA ASP A 340 -35.67 13.29 -26.95
C ASP A 340 -36.25 13.28 -28.38
N ASP A 341 -35.82 12.31 -29.21
CA ASP A 341 -36.36 12.09 -30.56
C ASP A 341 -37.85 11.70 -30.55
N ARG A 342 -38.30 10.93 -29.55
CA ARG A 342 -39.74 10.58 -29.40
C ARG A 342 -40.56 11.76 -28.98
N GLU A 343 -40.06 12.64 -28.12
CA GLU A 343 -40.73 13.84 -27.69
C GLU A 343 -40.89 14.87 -28.83
N LEU A 344 -39.83 15.02 -29.64
CA LEU A 344 -39.88 15.86 -30.84
C LEU A 344 -40.86 15.36 -31.90
N VAL A 345 -41.02 14.07 -32.09
CA VAL A 345 -41.98 13.47 -33.02
C VAL A 345 -43.44 13.67 -32.53
N SER A 346 -43.67 13.68 -31.20
CA SER A 346 -44.99 13.85 -30.61
C SER A 346 -45.53 15.30 -30.69
N VAL A 347 -44.65 16.29 -30.93
CA VAL A 347 -44.99 17.71 -30.98
C VAL A 347 -45.26 18.21 -32.41
N THR A 348 -45.01 17.36 -33.44
CA THR A 348 -45.25 17.76 -34.84
C THR A 348 -46.76 17.77 -35.15
N PRO A 349 -47.41 18.93 -35.44
CA PRO A 349 -48.83 18.97 -35.72
C PRO A 349 -49.15 18.28 -37.03
N ALA A 350 -50.28 17.57 -37.08
CA ALA A 350 -50.77 16.87 -38.24
C ALA A 350 -50.94 17.83 -39.45
N PRO A 351 -50.62 17.43 -40.70
CA PRO A 351 -50.76 18.26 -41.86
C PRO A 351 -52.23 18.63 -42.06
N VAL A 352 -52.52 19.95 -42.14
CA VAL A 352 -53.83 20.48 -42.45
C VAL A 352 -54.18 20.12 -43.89
N ALA A 353 -55.20 19.28 -44.07
CA ALA A 353 -55.72 18.94 -45.38
C ALA A 353 -56.43 20.14 -45.96
N TYR A 354 -55.88 20.79 -47.02
CA TYR A 354 -56.53 21.77 -47.83
C TYR A 354 -57.48 21.06 -48.83
N SER A 355 -58.76 21.13 -48.59
CA SER A 355 -59.80 20.80 -49.59
C SER A 355 -59.82 21.87 -50.65
N ARG A 356 -59.54 21.54 -51.90
CA ARG A 356 -59.83 22.38 -53.08
C ARG A 356 -61.29 22.14 -53.45
N GLU A 357 -62.09 23.18 -53.35
CA GLU A 357 -63.28 23.38 -54.16
C GLU A 357 -62.93 24.05 -55.51
#